data_f22ede24d81b33c968c2bfbfcde31c4b
#
_entry.id   f22ede24d81b33c968c2bfbfcde31c4b
#
_cell.length_a   1.000
_cell.length_b   1.000
_cell.length_c   1.000
_cell.angle_alpha   90.00
_cell.angle_beta   90.00
_cell.angle_gamma   90.00
#
_symmetry.space_group_name_H-M   'P 1'
#
loop_
_entity.id
_entity.type
_entity.pdbx_description
1 polymer ?
#
loop_
_entity_poly.entity_id
_entity_poly.type
_entity_poly.pdbx_seq_one_letter_code
_entity_poly.pdbx_strand_id
1 'polypeptide(L)'
;MKFRSHILTIVLTASPAQGALVVVSGYVYATSAESQPQSTNFVGGALSDVGNIKLTDGVLGTGNWQDGKHVGFRNLGGDSGNPQPRVTFDLGVIHTVSTVDIWTESSFNARNESASISSSVDGVTFSSPVTVDPIIWTDGFANTFLERGSIDVSTLPDGRFYRIDIFDSAEWVMINEIQFDGTAVPEPSAAILLGLGALVLGRRRRA
;
A
#
# COMPACT_ATOMS: atom_id res chain seq x y z
N MET A 1 -4.73 52.97 35.86
CA MET A 1 -5.51 52.00 35.05
C MET A 1 -4.61 50.85 34.70
N LYS A 2 -4.80 49.64 35.28
CA LYS A 2 -3.92 48.48 35.05
C LYS A 2 -4.57 47.63 33.96
N PHE A 3 -3.96 47.60 32.78
CA PHE A 3 -4.36 46.69 31.69
C PHE A 3 -3.88 45.27 32.03
N ARG A 4 -4.83 44.36 32.26
CA ARG A 4 -4.54 42.92 32.35
C ARG A 4 -4.48 42.35 30.93
N SER A 5 -3.29 41.96 30.48
CA SER A 5 -3.09 41.26 29.23
C SER A 5 -3.57 39.80 29.41
N HIS A 6 -4.66 39.44 28.77
CA HIS A 6 -5.09 38.04 28.69
C HIS A 6 -4.35 37.36 27.53
N ILE A 7 -3.50 36.41 27.85
CA ILE A 7 -2.88 35.52 26.85
C ILE A 7 -3.92 34.48 26.50
N LEU A 8 -4.45 34.56 25.27
CA LEU A 8 -5.32 33.54 24.72
C LEU A 8 -4.42 32.37 24.25
N THR A 9 -4.39 31.28 25.01
CA THR A 9 -3.74 30.03 24.60
C THR A 9 -4.71 29.27 23.70
N ILE A 10 -4.45 29.28 22.40
CA ILE A 10 -5.18 28.42 21.44
C ILE A 10 -4.51 27.05 21.48
N VAL A 11 -5.16 26.08 22.09
CA VAL A 11 -4.80 24.69 22.01
C VAL A 11 -5.41 24.14 20.72
N LEU A 12 -4.61 23.99 19.68
CA LEU A 12 -5.01 23.20 18.50
C LEU A 12 -4.97 21.71 18.91
N THR A 13 -6.12 21.15 19.16
CA THR A 13 -6.28 19.70 19.24
C THR A 13 -6.30 19.18 17.79
N ALA A 14 -5.20 18.56 17.34
CA ALA A 14 -5.24 17.77 16.13
C ALA A 14 -6.11 16.54 16.41
N SER A 15 -7.28 16.45 15.78
CA SER A 15 -8.01 15.18 15.73
C SER A 15 -7.13 14.16 15.00
N PRO A 16 -7.05 12.91 15.48
CA PRO A 16 -6.38 11.87 14.71
C PRO A 16 -7.09 11.80 13.35
N ALA A 17 -6.35 12.01 12.29
CA ALA A 17 -6.87 11.83 10.95
C ALA A 17 -7.22 10.34 10.80
N GLN A 18 -8.46 10.04 10.51
CA GLN A 18 -8.88 8.70 10.16
C GLN A 18 -8.16 8.32 8.86
N GLY A 19 -7.58 7.13 8.80
CA GLY A 19 -6.89 6.66 7.60
C GLY A 19 -7.79 6.78 6.37
N ALA A 20 -7.21 7.22 5.28
CA ALA A 20 -7.88 7.31 3.99
C ALA A 20 -7.09 6.48 2.98
N LEU A 21 -7.77 6.05 1.92
CA LEU A 21 -7.12 5.35 0.83
C LEU A 21 -6.01 6.22 0.24
N VAL A 22 -4.79 5.70 0.26
CA VAL A 22 -3.59 6.38 -0.26
C VAL A 22 -3.48 6.15 -1.75
N VAL A 23 -3.27 7.23 -2.50
CA VAL A 23 -3.00 7.13 -3.94
C VAL A 23 -1.56 6.70 -4.14
N VAL A 24 -1.34 5.56 -4.79
CA VAL A 24 -0.03 5.06 -5.16
C VAL A 24 0.47 5.81 -6.39
N SER A 25 1.68 6.37 -6.32
CA SER A 25 2.31 7.10 -7.44
C SER A 25 2.87 6.16 -8.50
N GLY A 26 3.19 4.93 -8.13
CA GLY A 26 3.69 3.91 -9.02
C GLY A 26 4.27 2.73 -8.25
N TYR A 27 4.64 1.68 -8.96
CA TYR A 27 5.30 0.52 -8.35
C TYR A 27 6.21 -0.20 -9.35
N VAL A 28 7.11 -1.00 -8.81
CA VAL A 28 8.05 -1.80 -9.59
C VAL A 28 8.11 -3.22 -9.04
N TYR A 29 8.28 -4.17 -9.93
CA TYR A 29 8.54 -5.55 -9.61
C TYR A 29 10.04 -5.79 -9.40
N ALA A 30 10.41 -6.69 -8.48
CA ALA A 30 11.79 -7.15 -8.40
C ALA A 30 12.19 -7.88 -9.69
N THR A 31 13.48 -7.90 -9.97
CA THR A 31 14.02 -8.44 -11.24
C THR A 31 14.07 -9.96 -11.29
N SER A 32 13.78 -10.65 -10.19
CA SER A 32 13.70 -12.11 -10.18
C SER A 32 12.55 -12.62 -11.07
N ALA A 33 12.69 -13.80 -11.63
CA ALA A 33 11.68 -14.38 -12.53
C ALA A 33 10.32 -14.57 -11.82
N GLU A 34 10.34 -14.91 -10.53
CA GLU A 34 9.16 -15.12 -9.71
C GLU A 34 8.38 -13.81 -9.45
N SER A 35 9.07 -12.67 -9.55
CA SER A 35 8.47 -11.34 -9.34
C SER A 35 8.00 -10.69 -10.63
N GLN A 36 8.15 -11.34 -11.78
CA GLN A 36 7.70 -10.77 -13.06
C GLN A 36 6.30 -11.28 -13.42
N PRO A 37 5.36 -10.37 -13.73
CA PRO A 37 4.05 -10.74 -14.21
C PRO A 37 4.15 -11.63 -15.46
N GLN A 38 3.35 -12.68 -15.49
CA GLN A 38 3.37 -13.61 -16.62
C GLN A 38 2.59 -13.03 -17.80
N SER A 39 3.23 -13.08 -18.98
CA SER A 39 2.59 -12.68 -20.24
C SER A 39 1.77 -13.79 -20.89
N THR A 40 1.45 -14.85 -20.17
CA THR A 40 0.77 -16.02 -20.70
C THR A 40 -0.57 -15.66 -21.32
N ASN A 41 -0.74 -16.06 -22.58
CA ASN A 41 -1.96 -15.90 -23.35
C ASN A 41 -2.99 -16.96 -22.89
N PHE A 42 -3.65 -16.72 -21.80
CA PHE A 42 -4.89 -17.42 -21.51
C PHE A 42 -6.04 -16.78 -22.27
N VAL A 43 -7.00 -17.60 -22.70
CA VAL A 43 -8.19 -17.14 -23.41
C VAL A 43 -8.95 -16.16 -22.53
N GLY A 44 -8.93 -14.88 -22.90
CA GLY A 44 -9.74 -13.83 -22.25
C GLY A 44 -9.01 -12.74 -21.52
N GLY A 45 -7.75 -12.90 -21.16
CA GLY A 45 -7.03 -11.83 -20.47
C GLY A 45 -5.57 -12.15 -20.21
N ALA A 46 -4.73 -11.16 -20.40
CA ALA A 46 -3.34 -11.26 -20.04
C ALA A 46 -3.22 -11.09 -18.51
N LEU A 47 -2.56 -12.03 -17.85
CA LEU A 47 -2.10 -11.89 -16.46
C LEU A 47 -0.93 -10.91 -16.36
N SER A 48 -0.57 -10.29 -17.47
CA SER A 48 0.45 -9.26 -17.57
C SER A 48 -0.05 -7.93 -16.98
N ASP A 49 0.89 -7.14 -16.55
CA ASP A 49 0.66 -5.79 -16.05
C ASP A 49 1.44 -4.77 -16.89
N VAL A 50 0.88 -4.44 -18.04
CA VAL A 50 1.50 -3.49 -18.95
C VAL A 50 1.43 -2.08 -18.36
N GLY A 51 2.60 -1.49 -18.12
CA GLY A 51 2.70 -0.14 -17.56
C GLY A 51 2.65 -0.10 -16.03
N ASN A 52 2.61 -1.23 -15.34
CA ASN A 52 2.58 -1.33 -13.87
C ASN A 52 1.43 -0.49 -13.27
N ILE A 53 0.20 -0.81 -13.64
CA ILE A 53 -0.98 -0.05 -13.22
C ILE A 53 -2.08 -0.90 -12.56
N LYS A 54 -2.19 -2.18 -12.93
CA LYS A 54 -3.33 -3.02 -12.52
C LYS A 54 -3.43 -3.25 -11.01
N LEU A 55 -2.29 -3.30 -10.30
CA LEU A 55 -2.32 -3.55 -8.85
C LEU A 55 -2.84 -2.37 -8.03
N THR A 56 -3.07 -1.21 -8.64
CA THR A 56 -3.46 0.02 -7.92
C THR A 56 -4.39 0.92 -8.74
N ASP A 57 -5.07 0.36 -9.74
CA ASP A 57 -5.98 1.15 -10.61
C ASP A 57 -7.39 1.34 -10.00
N GLY A 58 -7.65 0.74 -8.85
CA GLY A 58 -8.93 0.80 -8.15
C GLY A 58 -10.02 -0.04 -8.82
N VAL A 59 -9.68 -0.90 -9.77
CA VAL A 59 -10.65 -1.69 -10.54
C VAL A 59 -10.68 -3.12 -10.03
N LEU A 60 -11.59 -3.39 -9.12
CA LEU A 60 -11.85 -4.74 -8.66
C LEU A 60 -12.52 -5.56 -9.75
N GLY A 61 -11.98 -6.74 -10.02
CA GLY A 61 -12.56 -7.72 -10.94
C GLY A 61 -13.71 -8.50 -10.36
N THR A 62 -14.14 -9.55 -11.06
CA THR A 62 -15.18 -10.48 -10.59
C THR A 62 -14.62 -11.63 -9.75
N GLY A 63 -13.31 -11.67 -9.56
CA GLY A 63 -12.59 -12.79 -8.93
C GLY A 63 -12.35 -13.96 -9.89
N ASN A 64 -12.64 -13.80 -11.17
CA ASN A 64 -12.23 -14.75 -12.18
C ASN A 64 -10.96 -14.24 -12.85
N TRP A 65 -9.85 -14.95 -12.71
CA TRP A 65 -8.55 -14.59 -13.29
C TRP A 65 -8.61 -14.32 -14.81
N GLN A 66 -9.62 -14.85 -15.49
CA GLN A 66 -9.86 -14.64 -16.94
C GLN A 66 -10.47 -13.28 -17.27
N ASP A 67 -10.89 -12.49 -16.30
CA ASP A 67 -11.50 -11.17 -16.55
C ASP A 67 -10.46 -10.09 -16.95
N GLY A 68 -9.17 -10.43 -16.93
CA GLY A 68 -8.07 -9.54 -17.30
C GLY A 68 -7.72 -8.49 -16.26
N LYS A 69 -8.30 -8.58 -15.05
CA LYS A 69 -8.08 -7.64 -13.95
C LYS A 69 -6.99 -8.10 -12.96
N HIS A 70 -6.56 -9.35 -13.09
CA HIS A 70 -5.54 -9.92 -12.24
C HIS A 70 -4.14 -9.78 -12.84
N VAL A 71 -3.17 -9.67 -11.96
CA VAL A 71 -1.75 -9.86 -12.26
C VAL A 71 -1.36 -11.22 -11.75
N GLY A 72 -0.85 -12.08 -12.64
CA GLY A 72 -0.49 -13.45 -12.31
C GLY A 72 1.02 -13.64 -12.26
N PHE A 73 1.50 -14.34 -11.25
CA PHE A 73 2.89 -14.74 -11.09
C PHE A 73 2.95 -16.26 -11.03
N ARG A 74 3.95 -16.83 -11.69
CA ARG A 74 4.14 -18.26 -11.72
C ARG A 74 5.62 -18.59 -11.61
N ASN A 75 5.93 -19.56 -10.84
CA ASN A 75 7.28 -20.13 -10.85
C ASN A 75 7.48 -20.99 -12.11
N LEU A 76 8.31 -20.54 -13.02
CA LEU A 76 8.65 -21.23 -14.27
C LEU A 76 9.95 -22.04 -14.19
N GLY A 77 10.41 -22.41 -13.00
CA GLY A 77 11.61 -23.23 -12.86
C GLY A 77 12.64 -22.68 -11.88
N GLY A 78 12.22 -21.85 -10.95
CA GLY A 78 13.05 -21.48 -9.79
C GLY A 78 13.24 -22.66 -8.83
N ASP A 79 14.29 -22.60 -8.05
CA ASP A 79 14.71 -23.69 -7.15
C ASP A 79 13.73 -23.95 -5.98
N SER A 80 12.79 -23.04 -5.73
CA SER A 80 11.86 -23.13 -4.60
C SER A 80 10.50 -23.76 -4.92
N GLY A 81 10.16 -23.88 -6.19
CA GLY A 81 8.86 -24.48 -6.62
C GLY A 81 7.65 -23.59 -6.45
N ASN A 82 7.73 -22.48 -5.73
CA ASN A 82 6.61 -21.61 -5.39
C ASN A 82 6.86 -20.16 -5.84
N PRO A 83 5.88 -19.48 -6.43
CA PRO A 83 6.02 -18.06 -6.79
C PRO A 83 6.13 -17.21 -5.54
N GLN A 84 7.07 -16.28 -5.55
CA GLN A 84 7.32 -15.35 -4.45
C GLN A 84 7.49 -13.93 -5.00
N PRO A 85 6.41 -13.33 -5.56
CA PRO A 85 6.51 -12.00 -6.12
C PRO A 85 6.86 -10.97 -5.05
N ARG A 86 7.79 -10.09 -5.41
CA ARG A 86 8.16 -8.91 -4.66
C ARG A 86 7.79 -7.67 -5.44
N VAL A 87 7.00 -6.81 -4.83
CA VAL A 87 6.58 -5.54 -5.43
C VAL A 87 6.93 -4.40 -4.49
N THR A 88 7.49 -3.32 -5.02
CA THR A 88 7.78 -2.10 -4.27
C THR A 88 6.89 -0.97 -4.78
N PHE A 89 6.07 -0.42 -3.90
CA PHE A 89 5.14 0.68 -4.16
C PHE A 89 5.74 2.00 -3.71
N ASP A 90 5.60 3.06 -4.53
CA ASP A 90 5.93 4.44 -4.21
C ASP A 90 4.63 5.22 -3.93
N LEU A 91 4.46 5.70 -2.72
CA LEU A 91 3.30 6.50 -2.32
C LEU A 91 3.48 8.01 -2.60
N GLY A 92 4.58 8.39 -3.27
CA GLY A 92 4.89 9.76 -3.66
C GLY A 92 5.45 10.63 -2.54
N VAL A 93 4.86 10.58 -1.35
CA VAL A 93 5.34 11.25 -0.13
C VAL A 93 5.36 10.28 1.04
N ILE A 94 5.92 10.69 2.18
CA ILE A 94 5.94 9.86 3.38
C ILE A 94 4.53 9.77 3.96
N HIS A 95 4.11 8.54 4.28
CA HIS A 95 2.84 8.23 4.93
C HIS A 95 3.05 7.40 6.19
N THR A 96 2.19 7.61 7.17
CA THR A 96 1.89 6.63 8.21
C THR A 96 0.80 5.72 7.64
N VAL A 97 1.14 4.49 7.31
CA VAL A 97 0.18 3.48 6.81
C VAL A 97 -0.26 2.61 7.96
N SER A 98 -1.56 2.43 8.10
CA SER A 98 -2.16 1.57 9.14
C SER A 98 -2.48 0.18 8.62
N THR A 99 -2.94 0.08 7.37
CA THR A 99 -3.43 -1.17 6.81
C THR A 99 -3.02 -1.30 5.34
N VAL A 100 -2.70 -2.52 4.93
CA VAL A 100 -2.56 -2.91 3.53
C VAL A 100 -3.59 -3.97 3.22
N ASP A 101 -4.44 -3.69 2.25
CA ASP A 101 -5.42 -4.64 1.73
C ASP A 101 -4.90 -5.28 0.45
N ILE A 102 -4.91 -6.61 0.41
CA ILE A 102 -4.55 -7.40 -0.77
C ILE A 102 -5.82 -8.08 -1.27
N TRP A 103 -6.16 -7.86 -2.53
CA TRP A 103 -7.29 -8.50 -3.18
C TRP A 103 -6.80 -9.61 -4.10
N THR A 104 -7.39 -10.77 -3.98
CA THR A 104 -7.01 -11.96 -4.75
C THR A 104 -8.24 -12.75 -5.17
N GLU A 105 -8.01 -13.76 -5.99
CA GLU A 105 -9.02 -14.73 -6.36
C GLU A 105 -9.06 -15.88 -5.34
N SER A 106 -10.26 -16.32 -4.96
CA SER A 106 -10.46 -17.44 -4.03
C SER A 106 -10.23 -18.83 -4.64
N SER A 107 -9.80 -18.90 -5.90
CA SER A 107 -9.62 -20.19 -6.56
C SER A 107 -8.44 -20.97 -5.97
N PHE A 108 -8.58 -22.28 -6.03
CA PHE A 108 -7.76 -23.28 -5.34
C PHE A 108 -6.24 -23.19 -5.61
N ASN A 109 -5.83 -22.53 -6.70
CA ASN A 109 -4.43 -22.48 -7.15
C ASN A 109 -3.89 -21.06 -7.22
N ALA A 110 -4.53 -20.09 -6.60
CA ALA A 110 -4.17 -18.68 -6.76
C ALA A 110 -4.26 -17.86 -5.48
N ARG A 111 -4.54 -18.52 -4.35
CA ARG A 111 -4.71 -17.87 -3.04
C ARG A 111 -3.36 -17.70 -2.36
N ASN A 112 -3.02 -16.47 -2.06
CA ASN A 112 -1.80 -16.15 -1.33
C ASN A 112 -1.87 -16.67 0.10
N GLU A 113 -0.83 -17.36 0.57
CA GLU A 113 -0.81 -17.93 1.92
C GLU A 113 -0.29 -16.95 2.96
N SER A 114 0.79 -16.26 2.64
CA SER A 114 1.40 -15.30 3.57
C SER A 114 1.98 -14.09 2.85
N ALA A 115 2.22 -13.02 3.59
CA ALA A 115 2.87 -11.82 3.10
C ALA A 115 3.82 -11.22 4.13
N SER A 116 4.85 -10.55 3.63
CA SER A 116 5.82 -9.80 4.42
C SER A 116 5.89 -8.37 3.89
N ILE A 117 5.61 -7.39 4.75
CA ILE A 117 5.52 -5.98 4.36
C ILE A 117 6.54 -5.17 5.13
N SER A 118 7.33 -4.36 4.42
CA SER A 118 8.30 -3.44 5.01
C SER A 118 8.20 -2.05 4.41
N SER A 119 8.56 -1.03 5.19
CA SER A 119 8.53 0.37 4.77
C SER A 119 9.92 0.95 4.59
N SER A 120 10.04 2.01 3.81
CA SER A 120 11.29 2.74 3.58
C SER A 120 10.99 4.21 3.22
N VAL A 121 11.89 5.11 3.59
CA VAL A 121 11.83 6.52 3.17
C VAL A 121 12.56 6.77 1.86
N ASP A 122 13.57 5.96 1.54
CA ASP A 122 14.48 6.15 0.41
C ASP A 122 14.35 5.11 -0.71
N GLY A 123 13.53 4.05 -0.49
CA GLY A 123 13.34 2.95 -1.43
C GLY A 123 14.52 1.98 -1.51
N VAL A 124 15.55 2.16 -0.69
CA VAL A 124 16.77 1.35 -0.66
C VAL A 124 16.90 0.57 0.63
N THR A 125 16.79 1.26 1.76
CA THR A 125 16.88 0.67 3.09
C THR A 125 15.48 0.45 3.65
N PHE A 126 15.10 -0.81 3.83
CA PHE A 126 13.79 -1.19 4.33
C PHE A 126 13.84 -1.58 5.81
N SER A 127 12.76 -1.28 6.52
CA SER A 127 12.55 -1.70 7.92
C SER A 127 12.48 -3.22 8.06
N SER A 128 12.55 -3.72 9.30
CA SER A 128 12.11 -5.09 9.59
C SER A 128 10.65 -5.25 9.15
N PRO A 129 10.29 -6.37 8.51
CA PRO A 129 8.94 -6.56 8.00
C PRO A 129 7.93 -6.90 9.11
N VAL A 130 6.67 -6.53 8.86
CA VAL A 130 5.51 -7.20 9.44
C VAL A 130 5.20 -8.41 8.56
N THR A 131 5.16 -9.59 9.16
CA THR A 131 4.83 -10.84 8.44
C THR A 131 3.51 -11.38 8.96
N VAL A 132 2.62 -11.75 8.04
CA VAL A 132 1.35 -12.42 8.31
C VAL A 132 1.34 -13.78 7.65
N ASP A 133 1.17 -14.82 8.46
CA ASP A 133 1.16 -16.22 8.04
C ASP A 133 0.25 -17.02 9.00
N PRO A 134 -0.91 -17.53 8.55
CA PRO A 134 -1.53 -17.28 7.24
C PRO A 134 -2.22 -15.91 7.15
N ILE A 135 -2.46 -15.44 5.92
CA ILE A 135 -3.34 -14.31 5.69
C ILE A 135 -4.78 -14.76 5.97
N ILE A 136 -5.50 -13.96 6.76
CA ILE A 136 -6.93 -14.20 7.00
C ILE A 136 -7.72 -13.53 5.89
N TRP A 137 -8.36 -14.34 5.07
CA TRP A 137 -9.16 -13.89 3.95
C TRP A 137 -10.61 -13.70 4.35
N THR A 138 -11.20 -12.61 3.92
CA THR A 138 -12.64 -12.35 4.03
C THR A 138 -13.24 -12.38 2.65
N ASP A 139 -14.37 -13.07 2.52
CA ASP A 139 -15.13 -13.11 1.27
C ASP A 139 -15.47 -11.68 0.83
N GLY A 140 -14.98 -11.31 -0.33
CA GLY A 140 -15.00 -9.92 -0.74
C GLY A 140 -16.40 -9.41 -1.04
N PHE A 141 -17.25 -10.20 -1.73
CA PHE A 141 -18.54 -9.70 -2.18
C PHE A 141 -19.46 -10.85 -2.61
N ALA A 142 -20.75 -10.71 -2.34
CA ALA A 142 -21.77 -11.62 -2.84
C ALA A 142 -21.66 -11.80 -4.36
N ASN A 143 -21.55 -13.05 -4.80
CA ASN A 143 -21.42 -13.48 -6.20
C ASN A 143 -20.08 -13.23 -6.90
N THR A 144 -19.00 -12.99 -6.16
CA THR A 144 -17.65 -12.92 -6.73
C THR A 144 -16.75 -13.94 -6.06
N PHE A 145 -15.70 -14.37 -6.75
CA PHE A 145 -14.62 -15.18 -6.18
C PHE A 145 -13.49 -14.28 -5.62
N LEU A 146 -13.75 -13.00 -5.47
CA LEU A 146 -12.78 -12.04 -4.98
C LEU A 146 -12.74 -12.08 -3.45
N GLU A 147 -11.56 -12.21 -2.89
CA GLU A 147 -11.30 -12.18 -1.45
C GLU A 147 -10.35 -11.04 -1.11
N ARG A 148 -10.46 -10.53 0.11
CA ARG A 148 -9.59 -9.50 0.64
C ARG A 148 -8.86 -10.00 1.88
N GLY A 149 -7.54 -9.89 1.90
CA GLY A 149 -6.71 -9.99 3.09
C GLY A 149 -6.34 -8.60 3.58
N SER A 150 -6.71 -8.26 4.81
CA SER A 150 -6.42 -6.97 5.44
C SER A 150 -5.32 -7.14 6.46
N ILE A 151 -4.19 -6.46 6.27
CA ILE A 151 -2.97 -6.62 7.06
C ILE A 151 -2.71 -5.34 7.83
N ASP A 152 -2.71 -5.43 9.18
CA ASP A 152 -2.31 -4.34 10.06
C ASP A 152 -0.80 -4.13 9.98
N VAL A 153 -0.38 -2.98 9.50
CA VAL A 153 1.02 -2.56 9.37
C VAL A 153 1.33 -1.32 10.21
N SER A 154 0.47 -0.97 11.14
CA SER A 154 0.59 0.22 11.99
C SER A 154 1.86 0.27 12.85
N THR A 155 2.56 -0.86 13.00
CA THR A 155 3.85 -0.95 13.69
C THR A 155 5.05 -0.65 12.81
N LEU A 156 4.87 -0.52 11.50
CA LEU A 156 5.95 -0.12 10.61
C LEU A 156 6.26 1.37 10.79
N PRO A 157 7.54 1.76 10.63
CA PRO A 157 7.91 3.17 10.53
C PRO A 157 7.21 3.86 9.35
N ASP A 158 6.99 5.17 9.48
CA ASP A 158 6.54 6.01 8.36
C ASP A 158 7.45 5.81 7.14
N GLY A 159 6.84 5.69 5.97
CA GLY A 159 7.57 5.41 4.74
C GLY A 159 6.92 6.04 3.51
N ARG A 160 7.75 6.30 2.52
CA ARG A 160 7.30 6.63 1.17
C ARG A 160 7.15 5.37 0.33
N PHE A 161 8.04 4.39 0.54
CA PHE A 161 8.08 3.15 -0.21
C PHE A 161 7.63 1.99 0.69
N TYR A 162 6.78 1.13 0.15
CA TYR A 162 6.34 -0.10 0.80
C TYR A 162 6.65 -1.28 -0.10
N ARG A 163 7.38 -2.25 0.46
CA ARG A 163 7.74 -3.48 -0.25
C ARG A 163 6.90 -4.62 0.30
N ILE A 164 6.25 -5.33 -0.59
CA ILE A 164 5.42 -6.48 -0.29
C ILE A 164 6.03 -7.71 -0.95
N ASP A 165 6.35 -8.70 -0.13
CA ASP A 165 6.72 -10.05 -0.53
C ASP A 165 5.52 -10.96 -0.27
N ILE A 166 5.07 -11.68 -1.28
CA ILE A 166 3.92 -12.58 -1.18
C ILE A 166 4.40 -14.00 -1.38
N PHE A 167 3.88 -14.92 -0.56
CA PHE A 167 4.27 -16.33 -0.60
C PHE A 167 3.03 -17.19 -0.79
N ASP A 168 3.18 -18.20 -1.63
CA ASP A 168 2.15 -19.19 -1.90
C ASP A 168 2.81 -20.55 -2.12
N SER A 169 2.17 -21.61 -1.65
CA SER A 169 2.56 -22.99 -1.96
C SER A 169 1.97 -23.52 -3.26
N ALA A 170 1.03 -22.79 -3.86
CA ALA A 170 0.42 -23.12 -5.14
C ALA A 170 1.31 -22.74 -6.33
N GLU A 171 0.92 -23.19 -7.51
CA GLU A 171 1.65 -22.90 -8.76
C GLU A 171 1.55 -21.42 -9.18
N TRP A 172 0.50 -20.72 -8.74
CA TRP A 172 0.19 -19.36 -9.13
C TRP A 172 -0.09 -18.47 -7.94
N VAL A 173 0.36 -17.22 -8.03
CA VAL A 173 -0.10 -16.09 -7.23
C VAL A 173 -0.89 -15.17 -8.15
N MET A 174 -2.13 -14.88 -7.81
CA MET A 174 -3.02 -14.00 -8.56
C MET A 174 -3.43 -12.82 -7.68
N ILE A 175 -3.04 -11.63 -8.06
CA ILE A 175 -3.35 -10.41 -7.31
C ILE A 175 -4.24 -9.54 -8.19
N ASN A 176 -5.36 -9.08 -7.64
CA ASN A 176 -6.27 -8.18 -8.32
C ASN A 176 -5.93 -6.73 -8.02
N GLU A 177 -5.80 -6.38 -6.73
CA GLU A 177 -5.58 -5.01 -6.29
C GLU A 177 -4.80 -5.01 -4.98
N ILE A 178 -4.01 -3.96 -4.75
CA ILE A 178 -3.35 -3.67 -3.47
C ILE A 178 -3.66 -2.23 -3.09
N GLN A 179 -4.23 -2.06 -1.89
CA GLN A 179 -4.65 -0.77 -1.36
C GLN A 179 -3.94 -0.45 -0.05
N PHE A 180 -3.66 0.81 0.17
CA PHE A 180 -3.01 1.30 1.39
C PHE A 180 -3.94 2.28 2.09
N ASP A 181 -4.23 2.06 3.38
CA ASP A 181 -4.91 3.01 4.23
C ASP A 181 -3.91 3.73 5.12
N GLY A 182 -3.93 5.06 5.07
CA GLY A 182 -2.95 5.84 5.81
C GLY A 182 -3.18 7.34 5.74
N THR A 183 -2.22 8.07 6.29
CA THR A 183 -2.22 9.55 6.29
C THR A 183 -0.85 10.05 5.87
N ALA A 184 -0.83 11.09 5.02
CA ALA A 184 0.41 11.74 4.64
C ALA A 184 1.04 12.44 5.86
N VAL A 185 2.35 12.26 6.02
CA VAL A 185 3.13 12.96 7.03
C VAL A 185 3.51 14.34 6.48
N PRO A 186 3.09 15.45 7.13
CA PRO A 186 3.46 16.78 6.66
C PRO A 186 4.97 16.98 6.64
N GLU A 187 5.51 17.50 5.54
CA GLU A 187 6.92 17.81 5.47
C GLU A 187 7.29 18.88 6.52
N PRO A 188 8.46 18.77 7.16
CA PRO A 188 8.92 19.74 8.16
C PRO A 188 8.94 21.19 7.64
N SER A 189 9.21 21.38 6.35
CA SER A 189 9.17 22.69 5.69
C SER A 189 7.79 23.34 5.69
N ALA A 190 6.75 22.58 5.52
CA ALA A 190 5.36 23.09 5.56
C ALA A 190 4.99 23.56 6.98
N ALA A 191 5.40 22.82 8.00
CA ALA A 191 5.18 23.22 9.40
C ALA A 191 5.96 24.49 9.78
N ILE A 192 7.20 24.64 9.30
CA ILE A 192 8.02 25.84 9.52
C ILE A 192 7.42 27.05 8.81
N LEU A 193 6.96 26.92 7.57
CA LEU A 193 6.33 28.00 6.80
C LEU A 193 5.01 28.45 7.46
N LEU A 194 4.20 27.54 7.95
CA LEU A 194 2.99 27.86 8.72
C LEU A 194 3.33 28.57 10.02
N GLY A 195 4.34 28.13 10.75
CA GLY A 195 4.81 28.78 11.98
C GLY A 195 5.36 30.20 11.73
N LEU A 196 6.16 30.41 10.69
CA LEU A 196 6.67 31.71 10.30
C LEU A 196 5.55 32.63 9.81
N GLY A 197 4.60 32.11 9.03
CA GLY A 197 3.41 32.87 8.59
C GLY A 197 2.57 33.37 9.75
N ALA A 198 2.32 32.53 10.76
CA ALA A 198 1.59 32.91 11.97
C ALA A 198 2.33 33.98 12.79
N LEU A 199 3.67 33.90 12.88
CA LEU A 199 4.51 34.91 13.55
C LEU A 199 4.45 36.27 12.86
N VAL A 200 4.49 36.32 11.53
CA VAL A 200 4.40 37.56 10.75
C VAL A 200 3.03 38.21 10.90
N LEU A 201 1.96 37.39 10.84
CA LEU A 201 0.59 37.90 11.02
C LEU A 201 0.33 38.39 12.45
N GLY A 202 0.91 37.73 13.45
CA GLY A 202 0.83 38.15 14.85
C GLY A 202 1.53 39.47 15.15
N ARG A 203 2.64 39.78 14.45
CA ARG A 203 3.34 41.08 14.55
C ARG A 203 2.56 42.24 13.94
N ARG A 204 1.86 42.03 12.80
CA ARG A 204 1.09 43.08 12.13
C ARG A 204 -0.14 43.57 12.94
N ARG A 205 -0.65 42.78 13.88
CA ARG A 205 -1.78 43.16 14.75
C ARG A 205 -1.36 43.95 15.97
N ARG A 206 -0.09 44.17 16.22
CA ARG A 206 0.45 44.90 17.39
C ARG A 206 1.03 46.28 17.03
N ALA A 207 1.06 46.63 15.76
CA ALA A 207 1.40 47.96 15.25
C ALA A 207 0.13 48.73 14.85
#